data_dea6e784c23676b6e359cfc3115724f1
#
_entry.id   dea6e784c23676b6e359cfc3115724f1
#
_cell.length_a   1.000
_cell.length_b   1.000
_cell.length_c   1.000
_cell.angle_alpha   90.00
_cell.angle_beta   90.00
_cell.angle_gamma   90.00
#
_symmetry.space_group_name_H-M   'P 1'
#
loop_
_entity.id
_entity.type
_entity.pdbx_description
1 polymer ?
#
loop_
_entity_poly.entity_id
_entity_poly.type
_entity_poly.pdbx_seq_one_letter_code
_entity_poly.pdbx_strand_id
1 'polypeptide(L)'
;MIEIVYNSPELRSCPIEATFKIIGKKWTVLIVREMLRGTKQFNRFLENIEGITPKVLTDRLRELQKFGIIKRRIVSEYPVRVEYEMTDLGKEFEPVLLAAASFSMRNFPMTVFKDGRPRNPADFLTQRQQQQ
;
A
#
# COMPACT_ATOMS: atom_id res chain seq x y z
N MET A 1 20.63 16.08 -4.95
CA MET A 1 19.51 15.79 -4.04
C MET A 1 19.60 14.43 -3.38
N ILE A 2 19.83 13.37 -4.14
CA ILE A 2 19.92 12.02 -3.57
C ILE A 2 21.16 11.84 -2.67
N GLU A 3 22.24 12.54 -2.94
CA GLU A 3 23.45 12.58 -2.12
C GLU A 3 23.16 12.98 -0.67
N ILE A 4 22.27 13.95 -0.47
CA ILE A 4 21.90 14.44 0.87
C ILE A 4 21.22 13.32 1.66
N VAL A 5 20.44 12.47 1.02
CA VAL A 5 19.75 11.35 1.64
C VAL A 5 20.71 10.25 2.10
N TYR A 6 21.81 10.06 1.36
CA TYR A 6 22.77 8.98 1.65
C TYR A 6 23.90 9.41 2.58
N ASN A 7 24.39 10.62 2.42
CA ASN A 7 25.68 11.04 2.97
C ASN A 7 25.59 12.12 4.05
N SER A 8 24.41 12.51 4.49
CA SER A 8 24.29 13.48 5.58
C SER A 8 24.78 12.85 6.89
N PRO A 9 25.70 13.52 7.62
CA PRO A 9 26.17 13.03 8.91
C PRO A 9 25.09 13.03 10.00
N GLU A 10 23.97 13.72 9.76
CA GLU A 10 22.84 13.78 10.68
C GLU A 10 21.95 12.52 10.62
N LEU A 11 22.09 11.73 9.56
CA LEU A 11 21.25 10.54 9.36
C LEU A 11 21.77 9.35 10.17
N ARG A 12 20.88 8.73 10.93
CA ARG A 12 21.14 7.45 11.58
C ARG A 12 21.08 6.29 10.57
N SER A 13 20.20 6.41 9.57
CA SER A 13 20.02 5.43 8.51
C SER A 13 19.43 6.09 7.28
N CYS A 14 19.51 5.42 6.14
CA CYS A 14 18.95 5.91 4.89
C CYS A 14 17.41 5.99 5.00
N PRO A 15 16.79 7.16 4.79
CA PRO A 15 15.32 7.29 4.82
C PRO A 15 14.59 6.40 3.81
N ILE A 16 15.20 6.13 2.66
CA ILE A 16 14.63 5.23 1.65
C ILE A 16 14.58 3.80 2.20
N GLU A 17 15.66 3.32 2.78
CA GLU A 17 15.70 2.00 3.41
C GLU A 17 14.69 1.89 4.55
N ALA A 18 14.55 2.93 5.36
CA ALA A 18 13.60 2.95 6.47
C ALA A 18 12.17 2.73 5.99
N THR A 19 11.76 3.39 4.91
CA THR A 19 10.44 3.22 4.30
C THR A 19 10.27 1.80 3.75
N PHE A 20 11.25 1.31 3.00
CA PHE A 20 11.15 0.00 2.37
C PHE A 20 11.31 -1.18 3.34
N LYS A 21 11.82 -0.95 4.55
CA LYS A 21 11.73 -1.95 5.62
C LYS A 21 10.27 -2.25 6.00
N ILE A 22 9.40 -1.27 5.87
CA ILE A 22 7.97 -1.43 6.18
C ILE A 22 7.23 -2.04 4.99
N ILE A 23 7.35 -1.45 3.80
CA ILE A 23 6.53 -1.80 2.63
C ILE A 23 7.27 -2.57 1.54
N GLY A 24 8.55 -2.88 1.73
CA GLY A 24 9.39 -3.44 0.66
C GLY A 24 9.10 -4.89 0.27
N LYS A 25 8.28 -5.59 1.01
CA LYS A 25 7.86 -6.94 0.66
C LYS A 25 6.67 -6.89 -0.30
N LYS A 26 6.67 -7.76 -1.31
CA LYS A 26 5.62 -7.83 -2.33
C LYS A 26 4.20 -7.82 -1.74
N TRP A 27 3.96 -8.70 -0.77
CA TRP A 27 2.63 -8.85 -0.20
C TRP A 27 2.24 -7.68 0.68
N THR A 28 3.19 -7.08 1.39
CA THR A 28 2.93 -5.92 2.26
C THR A 28 2.44 -4.73 1.46
N VAL A 29 3.11 -4.39 0.36
CA VAL A 29 2.71 -3.24 -0.47
C VAL A 29 1.33 -3.46 -1.10
N LEU A 30 0.99 -4.70 -1.46
CA LEU A 30 -0.33 -5.03 -2.01
C LEU A 30 -1.42 -4.93 -0.95
N ILE A 31 -1.13 -5.31 0.29
CA ILE A 31 -2.06 -5.15 1.43
C ILE A 31 -2.32 -3.66 1.69
N VAL A 32 -1.25 -2.85 1.72
CA VAL A 32 -1.39 -1.39 1.89
C VAL A 32 -2.23 -0.79 0.76
N ARG A 33 -2.00 -1.21 -0.47
CA ARG A 33 -2.82 -0.81 -1.63
C ARG A 33 -4.30 -1.10 -1.40
N GLU A 34 -4.63 -2.31 -0.96
CA GLU A 34 -6.01 -2.71 -0.70
C GLU A 34 -6.64 -1.88 0.43
N MET A 35 -5.88 -1.61 1.49
CA MET A 35 -6.37 -0.79 2.59
C MET A 35 -6.63 0.66 2.17
N LEU A 36 -5.78 1.23 1.32
CA LEU A 36 -6.01 2.56 0.75
C LEU A 36 -7.25 2.60 -0.15
N ARG A 37 -7.65 1.46 -0.71
CA ARG A 37 -8.89 1.31 -1.47
C ARG A 37 -10.12 1.13 -0.58
N GLY A 38 -9.94 0.94 0.72
CA GLY A 38 -11.02 0.76 1.67
C GLY A 38 -11.28 -0.68 2.10
N THR A 39 -10.46 -1.63 1.69
CA THR A 39 -10.57 -3.02 2.13
C THR A 39 -10.25 -3.12 3.62
N LYS A 40 -11.13 -3.76 4.39
CA LYS A 40 -11.04 -3.86 5.86
C LYS A 40 -11.10 -5.28 6.40
N GLN A 41 -11.70 -6.21 5.66
CA GLN A 41 -11.99 -7.56 6.12
C GLN A 41 -10.96 -8.55 5.61
N PHE A 42 -10.55 -9.47 6.47
CA PHE A 42 -9.54 -10.50 6.18
C PHE A 42 -9.84 -11.25 4.87
N ASN A 43 -11.08 -11.73 4.73
CA ASN A 43 -11.45 -12.50 3.53
C ASN A 43 -11.42 -11.67 2.26
N ARG A 44 -11.69 -10.36 2.34
CA ARG A 44 -11.61 -9.47 1.19
C ARG A 44 -10.17 -9.28 0.71
N PHE A 45 -9.21 -9.23 1.61
CA PHE A 45 -7.80 -9.23 1.23
C PHE A 45 -7.43 -10.50 0.46
N LEU A 46 -7.91 -11.66 0.94
CA LEU A 46 -7.66 -12.93 0.26
C LEU A 46 -8.27 -12.99 -1.14
N GLU A 47 -9.46 -12.41 -1.32
CA GLU A 47 -10.14 -12.34 -2.62
C GLU A 47 -9.46 -11.37 -3.58
N ASN A 48 -9.01 -10.22 -3.07
CA ASN A 48 -8.52 -9.11 -3.90
C ASN A 48 -7.03 -9.19 -4.22
N ILE A 49 -6.26 -9.95 -3.45
CA ILE A 49 -4.82 -10.13 -3.66
C ILE A 49 -4.57 -11.54 -4.17
N GLU A 50 -4.40 -11.66 -5.48
CA GLU A 50 -4.18 -12.95 -6.12
C GLU A 50 -2.92 -13.63 -5.59
N GLY A 51 -3.09 -14.87 -5.15
CA GLY A 51 -1.98 -15.72 -4.71
C GLY A 51 -1.55 -15.57 -3.25
N ILE A 52 -2.11 -14.61 -2.51
CA ILE A 52 -1.78 -14.46 -1.09
C ILE A 52 -2.42 -15.61 -0.28
N THR A 53 -1.67 -16.13 0.69
CA THR A 53 -2.18 -17.17 1.60
C THR A 53 -2.65 -16.55 2.92
N PRO A 54 -3.56 -17.22 3.66
CA PRO A 54 -3.98 -16.75 4.98
C PRO A 54 -2.82 -16.55 5.95
N LYS A 55 -1.82 -17.44 5.91
CA LYS A 55 -0.64 -17.34 6.76
C LYS A 55 0.17 -16.08 6.46
N VAL A 56 0.46 -15.82 5.20
CA VAL A 56 1.21 -14.63 4.78
C VAL A 56 0.44 -13.37 5.14
N LEU A 57 -0.86 -13.34 4.86
CA LEU A 57 -1.71 -12.20 5.21
C LEU A 57 -1.68 -11.91 6.71
N THR A 58 -1.85 -12.95 7.53
CA THR A 58 -1.78 -12.81 9.00
C THR A 58 -0.44 -12.22 9.43
N ASP A 59 0.66 -12.76 8.92
CA ASP A 59 2.01 -12.31 9.28
C ASP A 59 2.25 -10.85 8.88
N ARG A 60 1.85 -10.46 7.68
CA ARG A 60 2.01 -9.10 7.16
C ARG A 60 1.14 -8.10 7.92
N LEU A 61 -0.11 -8.46 8.24
CA LEU A 61 -0.99 -7.61 9.04
C LEU A 61 -0.42 -7.37 10.44
N ARG A 62 0.16 -8.39 11.07
CA ARG A 62 0.82 -8.25 12.39
C ARG A 62 2.02 -7.32 12.31
N GLU A 63 2.85 -7.44 11.28
CA GLU A 63 3.99 -6.55 11.07
C GLU A 63 3.54 -5.09 10.91
N LEU A 64 2.52 -4.85 10.09
CA LEU A 64 1.96 -3.50 9.88
C LEU A 64 1.38 -2.92 11.17
N GLN A 65 0.77 -3.73 12.01
CA GLN A 65 0.30 -3.30 13.33
C GLN A 65 1.47 -2.86 14.22
N LYS A 66 2.56 -3.62 14.22
CA LYS A 66 3.77 -3.27 15.01
C LYS A 66 4.37 -1.94 14.60
N PHE A 67 4.34 -1.61 13.31
CA PHE A 67 4.81 -0.32 12.82
C PHE A 67 3.81 0.83 13.02
N GLY A 68 2.62 0.53 13.52
CA GLY A 68 1.58 1.55 13.71
C GLY A 68 0.92 2.00 12.41
N ILE A 69 1.07 1.25 11.34
CA ILE A 69 0.49 1.57 10.02
C ILE A 69 -0.99 1.24 9.97
N ILE A 70 -1.38 0.16 10.64
CA ILE A 70 -2.77 -0.28 10.72
C ILE A 70 -3.15 -0.60 12.16
N LYS A 71 -4.45 -0.62 12.41
CA LYS A 71 -5.03 -1.10 13.66
C LYS A 71 -6.08 -2.17 13.38
N ARG A 72 -6.19 -3.10 14.31
CA ARG A 72 -7.18 -4.16 14.30
C ARG A 72 -8.31 -3.79 15.25
N ARG A 73 -9.56 -3.86 14.78
CA ARG A 73 -10.74 -3.55 15.58
C ARG A 73 -11.71 -4.72 15.60
N ILE A 74 -12.25 -5.00 16.78
CA ILE A 74 -13.39 -5.89 16.92
C ILE A 74 -14.66 -5.03 16.79
N VAL A 75 -15.41 -5.22 15.70
CA VAL A 75 -16.59 -4.41 15.38
C VAL A 75 -17.90 -5.09 15.79
N SER A 76 -17.85 -6.39 16.12
CA SER A 76 -18.95 -7.16 16.65
C SER A 76 -18.42 -8.31 17.50
N GLU A 77 -19.09 -8.62 18.61
CA GLU A 77 -18.69 -9.72 19.49
C GLU A 77 -19.49 -11.02 19.21
N TYR A 78 -20.70 -10.88 18.64
CA TYR A 78 -21.57 -12.03 18.37
C TYR A 78 -22.28 -11.88 17.02
N PRO A 79 -21.82 -12.52 15.95
CA PRO A 79 -20.55 -13.25 15.83
C PRO A 79 -19.35 -12.29 15.86
N VAL A 80 -18.19 -12.78 16.25
CA VAL A 80 -16.98 -11.96 16.26
C VAL A 80 -16.65 -11.51 14.85
N ARG A 81 -16.57 -10.20 14.66
CA ARG A 81 -16.13 -9.57 13.41
C ARG A 81 -14.95 -8.66 13.68
N VAL A 82 -13.93 -8.80 12.87
CA VAL A 82 -12.70 -8.03 12.98
C VAL A 82 -12.50 -7.25 11.69
N GLU A 83 -12.18 -5.98 11.85
CA GLU A 83 -11.77 -5.12 10.74
C GLU A 83 -10.37 -4.59 10.96
N TYR A 84 -9.67 -4.35 9.87
CA TYR A 84 -8.37 -3.71 9.83
C TYR A 84 -8.50 -2.33 9.20
N GLU A 85 -7.95 -1.32 9.85
CA GLU A 85 -8.06 0.07 9.41
C GLU A 85 -6.69 0.71 9.32
N MET A 86 -6.51 1.59 8.33
CA MET A 86 -5.33 2.45 8.26
C MET A 86 -5.36 3.46 9.40
N THR A 87 -4.20 3.62 10.05
CA THR A 87 -3.97 4.76 10.95
C THR A 87 -3.68 6.01 10.11
N ASP A 88 -3.66 7.19 10.75
CA ASP A 88 -3.25 8.42 10.07
C ASP A 88 -1.83 8.29 9.51
N LEU A 89 -0.93 7.64 10.26
CA LEU A 89 0.41 7.33 9.78
C LEU A 89 0.36 6.44 8.53
N GLY A 90 -0.47 5.41 8.53
CA GLY A 90 -0.60 4.51 7.37
C GLY A 90 -1.07 5.20 6.12
N LYS A 91 -1.98 6.18 6.24
CA LYS A 91 -2.51 6.95 5.11
C LYS A 91 -1.42 7.76 4.40
N GLU A 92 -0.33 8.07 5.07
CA GLU A 92 0.81 8.76 4.46
C GLU A 92 1.53 7.93 3.40
N PHE A 93 1.27 6.63 3.31
CA PHE A 93 1.78 5.80 2.21
C PHE A 93 1.09 6.08 0.86
N GLU A 94 -0.06 6.73 0.84
CA GLU A 94 -0.77 6.99 -0.42
C GLU A 94 0.11 7.70 -1.45
N PRO A 95 0.76 8.82 -1.16
CA PRO A 95 1.63 9.48 -2.16
C PRO A 95 2.82 8.61 -2.58
N VAL A 96 3.32 7.74 -1.70
CA VAL A 96 4.42 6.82 -2.04
C VAL A 96 3.95 5.80 -3.09
N LEU A 97 2.77 5.20 -2.89
CA LEU A 97 2.21 4.23 -3.83
C LEU A 97 1.80 4.89 -5.15
N LEU A 98 1.25 6.11 -5.09
CA LEU A 98 0.91 6.86 -6.29
C LEU A 98 2.15 7.20 -7.13
N ALA A 99 3.26 7.57 -6.47
CA ALA A 99 4.53 7.82 -7.15
C ALA A 99 5.06 6.54 -7.84
N ALA A 100 4.96 5.40 -7.16
CA ALA A 100 5.34 4.11 -7.71
C ALA A 100 4.47 3.74 -8.93
N ALA A 101 3.16 3.91 -8.82
CA ALA A 101 2.23 3.67 -9.91
C ALA A 101 2.52 4.58 -11.10
N SER A 102 2.76 5.87 -10.84
CA SER A 102 3.10 6.85 -11.87
C SER A 102 4.33 6.45 -12.67
N PHE A 103 5.35 5.97 -11.99
CA PHE A 103 6.57 5.49 -12.66
C PHE A 103 6.26 4.41 -13.71
N SER A 104 5.48 3.39 -13.33
CA SER A 104 5.15 2.28 -14.23
C SER A 104 4.18 2.69 -15.35
N MET A 105 3.20 3.51 -15.04
CA MET A 105 2.23 4.00 -16.04
C MET A 105 2.89 4.83 -17.14
N ARG A 106 3.94 5.58 -16.80
CA ARG A 106 4.68 6.40 -17.76
C ARG A 106 5.74 5.62 -18.52
N ASN A 107 6.47 4.75 -17.84
CA ASN A 107 7.68 4.12 -18.37
C ASN A 107 7.47 2.68 -18.84
N PHE A 108 6.47 1.99 -18.31
CA PHE A 108 6.14 0.60 -18.65
C PHE A 108 4.66 0.44 -19.04
N PRO A 109 4.15 1.28 -19.96
CA PRO A 109 2.72 1.24 -20.32
C PRO A 109 2.30 -0.08 -20.96
N MET A 110 3.20 -0.75 -21.67
CA MET A 110 2.92 -2.07 -22.28
C MET A 110 2.66 -3.15 -21.21
N THR A 111 3.26 -3.01 -20.04
CA THR A 111 3.04 -3.93 -18.93
C THR A 111 1.75 -3.62 -18.18
N VAL A 112 1.45 -2.34 -18.01
CA VAL A 112 0.37 -1.87 -17.13
C VAL A 112 -0.97 -1.75 -17.86
N PHE A 113 -0.96 -1.29 -19.10
CA PHE A 113 -2.19 -1.01 -19.86
C PHE A 113 -2.39 -1.97 -21.03
N LYS A 114 -3.66 -2.33 -21.26
CA LYS A 114 -4.03 -3.21 -22.39
C LYS A 114 -3.73 -2.58 -23.74
N ASP A 115 -3.89 -1.26 -23.86
CA ASP A 115 -3.59 -0.53 -25.10
C ASP A 115 -2.13 -0.07 -25.21
N GLY A 116 -1.34 -0.27 -24.16
CA GLY A 116 0.09 0.06 -24.12
C GLY A 116 0.41 1.55 -24.15
N ARG A 117 -0.57 2.43 -23.91
CA ARG A 117 -0.36 3.89 -23.98
C ARG A 117 0.01 4.47 -22.63
N PRO A 118 1.04 5.33 -22.57
CA PRO A 118 1.46 5.98 -21.33
C PRO A 118 0.34 6.85 -20.72
N ARG A 119 0.20 6.79 -19.40
CA ARG A 119 -0.73 7.62 -18.63
C ARG A 119 -0.10 7.97 -17.30
N ASN A 120 -0.70 8.88 -16.57
CA ASN A 120 -0.34 9.12 -15.18
C ASN A 120 -1.56 8.91 -14.27
N PRO A 121 -1.34 8.66 -12.95
CA PRO A 121 -2.44 8.37 -12.02
C PRO A 121 -3.47 9.49 -11.91
N ALA A 122 -3.06 10.75 -12.08
CA ALA A 122 -3.97 11.90 -12.00
C ALA A 122 -5.09 11.81 -13.05
N ASP A 123 -4.76 11.36 -14.26
CA ASP A 123 -5.75 11.19 -15.32
C ASP A 123 -6.77 10.10 -14.96
N PHE A 124 -6.31 9.04 -14.33
CA PHE A 124 -7.17 7.93 -13.86
C PHE A 124 -8.11 8.33 -12.73
N LEU A 125 -7.61 9.10 -11.77
CA LEU A 125 -8.40 9.53 -10.62
C LEU A 125 -9.50 10.50 -11.05
N THR A 126 -9.22 11.38 -12.00
CA THR A 126 -10.22 12.32 -12.53
C THR A 126 -11.37 11.58 -13.22
N GLN A 127 -11.06 10.52 -13.97
CA GLN A 127 -12.09 9.72 -14.62
C GLN A 127 -13.01 8.99 -13.66
N ARG A 128 -12.47 8.51 -12.53
CA ARG A 128 -13.26 7.84 -11.47
C ARG A 128 -14.23 8.78 -10.78
N GLN A 129 -13.82 10.02 -10.54
CA GLN A 129 -14.69 11.02 -9.91
C GLN A 129 -15.87 11.40 -10.79
N GLN A 130 -15.75 11.26 -12.09
CA GLN A 130 -16.85 11.53 -13.06
C GLN A 130 -17.83 10.37 -13.18
N GLN A 131 -17.47 9.17 -12.71
CA GLN A 131 -18.34 7.97 -12.75
C GLN A 131 -19.11 7.74 -11.42
N GLN A 132 -18.86 8.53 -10.42
CA GLN A 132 -19.60 8.53 -9.16
C GLN A 132 -20.61 9.68 -9.13
#